data_5c05c5f3c76e7a03de5ff94b890a7577
#
_entry.id   5c05c5f3c76e7a03de5ff94b890a7577
#
_cell.length_a   1.000
_cell.length_b   1.000
_cell.length_c   1.000
_cell.angle_alpha   90.00
_cell.angle_beta   90.00
_cell.angle_gamma   90.00
#
_symmetry.space_group_name_H-M   'P 1'
#
loop_
_entity.id
_entity.type
_entity.pdbx_description
1 polymer ?
#
loop_
_entity_poly.entity_id
_entity_poly.type
_entity_poly.pdbx_seq_one_letter_code
_entity_poly.pdbx_strand_id
1 'polypeptide(L)'
;MNMKESVMEVIDVFKSGGPVMYALLLCSICTAVIMIERGMFYRRAGKNLGTFVESLPAMIFNKTWNDAYADAAQEDNAAAFVAQEGIRAAAEGKDLRLALDTAYSTAAAELRAHLNYLSMIVTLSPLLGLLGTIAGMISSFQIFNLQAGQPMAITGGIGEALIATAAGLCVAIFALIVHTVFAQKMDDILTAIEKADAIISSEGRRRGI
;
A
#
# COMPACT_ATOMS: atom_id res chain seq x y z
N MET A 1 2.15 35.52 1.53
CA MET A 1 3.11 34.67 0.81
C MET A 1 2.40 34.20 -0.45
N ASN A 2 2.84 34.67 -1.62
CA ASN A 2 2.17 34.36 -2.89
C ASN A 2 2.47 32.91 -3.31
N MET A 3 1.45 32.17 -3.75
CA MET A 3 1.57 30.79 -4.23
C MET A 3 2.68 30.62 -5.30
N LYS A 4 2.95 31.64 -6.10
CA LYS A 4 4.06 31.67 -7.08
C LYS A 4 5.44 31.71 -6.44
N GLU A 5 5.61 32.42 -5.32
CA GLU A 5 6.88 32.51 -4.58
C GLU A 5 7.20 31.15 -3.94
N SER A 6 6.21 30.52 -3.29
CA SER A 6 6.39 29.18 -2.69
C SER A 6 6.71 28.09 -3.72
N VAL A 7 6.12 28.15 -4.92
CA VAL A 7 6.44 27.20 -5.99
C VAL A 7 7.86 27.42 -6.52
N MET A 8 8.30 28.68 -6.64
CA MET A 8 9.65 29.00 -7.09
C MET A 8 10.71 28.54 -6.08
N GLU A 9 10.48 28.76 -4.78
CA GLU A 9 11.36 28.25 -3.71
C GLU A 9 11.48 26.71 -3.74
N VAL A 10 10.38 25.99 -3.95
CA VAL A 10 10.41 24.52 -4.08
C VAL A 10 11.23 24.07 -5.29
N ILE A 11 11.09 24.76 -6.43
CA ILE A 11 11.86 24.46 -7.63
C ILE A 11 13.36 24.73 -7.41
N ASP A 12 13.69 25.81 -6.72
CA ASP A 12 15.09 26.15 -6.42
C ASP A 12 15.72 25.14 -5.44
N VAL A 13 14.99 24.74 -4.40
CA VAL A 13 15.42 23.65 -3.47
C VAL A 13 15.58 22.33 -4.25
N PHE A 14 14.66 22.03 -5.18
CA PHE A 14 14.76 20.83 -6.00
C PHE A 14 15.99 20.82 -6.90
N LYS A 15 16.28 21.95 -7.54
CA LYS A 15 17.48 22.11 -8.39
C LYS A 15 18.77 22.05 -7.58
N SER A 16 18.74 22.55 -6.34
CA SER A 16 19.89 22.58 -5.41
C SER A 16 20.18 21.23 -4.77
N GLY A 17 19.34 20.21 -4.91
CA GLY A 17 19.56 18.88 -4.34
C GLY A 17 20.22 17.86 -5.28
N GLY A 18 20.64 18.27 -6.47
CA GLY A 18 21.38 17.44 -7.42
C GLY A 18 20.59 16.33 -8.13
N PRO A 19 21.25 15.43 -8.87
CA PRO A 19 20.60 14.44 -9.73
C PRO A 19 19.77 13.40 -8.95
N VAL A 20 20.08 13.15 -7.68
CA VAL A 20 19.33 12.22 -6.83
C VAL A 20 17.89 12.68 -6.58
N MET A 21 17.63 13.99 -6.66
CA MET A 21 16.28 14.54 -6.49
C MET A 21 15.28 14.03 -7.52
N TYR A 22 15.73 13.72 -8.74
CA TYR A 22 14.85 13.15 -9.78
C TYR A 22 14.39 11.74 -9.40
N ALA A 23 15.28 10.92 -8.82
CA ALA A 23 14.91 9.59 -8.34
C ALA A 23 13.94 9.68 -7.15
N LEU A 24 14.17 10.61 -6.22
CA LEU A 24 13.27 10.87 -5.10
C LEU A 24 11.89 11.40 -5.55
N LEU A 25 11.86 12.25 -6.57
CA LEU A 25 10.62 12.71 -7.17
C LEU A 25 9.82 11.55 -7.77
N LEU A 26 10.48 10.62 -8.48
CA LEU A 26 9.84 9.42 -9.01
C LEU A 26 9.25 8.56 -7.88
N CYS A 27 10.00 8.34 -6.80
CA CYS A 27 9.52 7.62 -5.61
C CYS A 27 8.29 8.31 -5.00
N SER A 28 8.29 9.64 -4.90
CA SER A 28 7.17 10.42 -4.38
C SER A 28 5.92 10.29 -5.25
N ILE A 29 6.07 10.38 -6.58
CA ILE A 29 4.97 10.21 -7.54
C ILE A 29 4.41 8.79 -7.46
N CYS A 30 5.27 7.75 -7.44
CA CYS A 30 4.85 6.37 -7.29
C CYS A 30 4.06 6.16 -5.98
N THR A 31 4.52 6.73 -4.87
CA THR A 31 3.80 6.69 -3.59
C THR A 31 2.42 7.32 -3.70
N ALA A 32 2.31 8.50 -4.33
CA ALA A 32 1.04 9.19 -4.51
C ALA A 32 0.06 8.40 -5.40
N VAL A 33 0.55 7.80 -6.49
CA VAL A 33 -0.27 6.97 -7.40
C VAL A 33 -0.79 5.74 -6.67
N ILE A 34 0.08 5.01 -5.94
CA ILE A 34 -0.31 3.84 -5.16
C ILE A 34 -1.29 4.23 -4.05
N MET A 35 -1.09 5.37 -3.40
CA MET A 35 -1.99 5.88 -2.36
C MET A 35 -3.41 6.10 -2.90
N ILE A 36 -3.56 6.69 -4.08
CA ILE A 36 -4.86 6.94 -4.69
C ILE A 36 -5.50 5.61 -5.13
N GLU A 37 -4.78 4.78 -5.86
CA GLU A 37 -5.26 3.50 -6.38
C GLU A 37 -5.68 2.56 -5.24
N ARG A 38 -4.80 2.33 -4.26
CA ARG A 38 -5.10 1.47 -3.12
C ARG A 38 -6.15 2.05 -2.19
N GLY A 39 -6.19 3.37 -2.05
CA GLY A 39 -7.24 4.04 -1.27
C GLY A 39 -8.64 3.77 -1.82
N MET A 40 -8.81 3.79 -3.14
CA MET A 40 -10.08 3.43 -3.79
C MET A 40 -10.37 1.92 -3.67
N PHE A 41 -9.36 1.08 -3.86
CA PHE A 41 -9.49 -0.37 -3.74
C PHE A 41 -9.93 -0.81 -2.34
N TYR A 42 -9.23 -0.36 -1.28
CA TYR A 42 -9.59 -0.73 0.10
C TYR A 42 -10.93 -0.16 0.56
N ARG A 43 -11.35 0.99 0.03
CA ARG A 43 -12.70 1.52 0.28
C ARG A 43 -13.78 0.60 -0.28
N ARG A 44 -13.57 0.01 -1.46
CA ARG A 44 -14.50 -0.94 -2.08
C ARG A 44 -14.45 -2.28 -1.37
N ALA A 45 -13.26 -2.86 -1.21
CA ALA A 45 -13.06 -4.16 -0.57
C ALA A 45 -13.56 -4.22 0.88
N GLY A 46 -13.48 -3.09 1.61
CA GLY A 46 -13.92 -2.95 3.00
C GLY A 46 -15.33 -2.41 3.17
N LYS A 47 -16.10 -2.20 2.09
CA LYS A 47 -17.45 -1.63 2.19
C LYS A 47 -18.40 -2.60 2.89
N ASN A 48 -19.14 -2.12 3.91
CA ASN A 48 -20.14 -2.90 4.67
C ASN A 48 -19.61 -4.23 5.25
N LEU A 49 -18.30 -4.36 5.44
CA LEU A 49 -17.66 -5.62 5.78
C LEU A 49 -18.15 -6.20 7.11
N GLY A 50 -18.24 -5.36 8.16
CA GLY A 50 -18.72 -5.77 9.47
C GLY A 50 -20.18 -6.24 9.43
N THR A 51 -21.04 -5.44 8.81
CA THR A 51 -22.47 -5.74 8.65
C THR A 51 -22.69 -7.03 7.87
N PHE A 52 -21.91 -7.25 6.80
CA PHE A 52 -21.97 -8.48 6.01
C PHE A 52 -21.62 -9.70 6.86
N VAL A 53 -20.48 -9.68 7.56
CA VAL A 53 -20.04 -10.81 8.41
C VAL A 53 -21.03 -11.10 9.52
N GLU A 54 -21.62 -10.07 10.13
CA GLU A 54 -22.66 -10.23 11.17
C GLU A 54 -23.96 -10.83 10.64
N SER A 55 -24.34 -10.52 9.39
CA SER A 55 -25.56 -11.04 8.76
C SER A 55 -25.36 -12.43 8.14
N LEU A 56 -24.12 -12.85 7.88
CA LEU A 56 -23.79 -14.10 7.21
C LEU A 56 -24.40 -15.37 7.86
N PRO A 57 -24.41 -15.53 9.21
CA PRO A 57 -25.09 -16.66 9.84
C PRO A 57 -26.59 -16.74 9.51
N ALA A 58 -27.28 -15.59 9.50
CA ALA A 58 -28.70 -15.55 9.16
C ALA A 58 -28.98 -15.89 7.69
N MET A 59 -28.04 -15.56 6.80
CA MET A 59 -28.13 -15.90 5.38
C MET A 59 -27.95 -17.38 5.12
N ILE A 60 -27.17 -18.09 5.95
CA ILE A 60 -26.77 -19.48 5.69
C ILE A 60 -27.59 -20.49 6.50
N PHE A 61 -27.83 -20.26 7.81
CA PHE A 61 -28.31 -21.33 8.73
C PHE A 61 -29.71 -21.89 8.42
N ASN A 62 -30.61 -21.12 7.84
CA ASN A 62 -31.98 -21.54 7.55
C ASN A 62 -32.33 -21.52 6.07
N LYS A 63 -31.34 -21.44 5.16
CA LYS A 63 -31.55 -21.34 3.73
C LYS A 63 -30.83 -22.45 2.97
N THR A 64 -31.24 -22.70 1.73
CA THR A 64 -30.45 -23.53 0.82
C THR A 64 -29.17 -22.82 0.44
N TRP A 65 -28.16 -23.57 -0.01
CA TRP A 65 -26.92 -22.96 -0.49
C TRP A 65 -27.13 -21.99 -1.66
N ASN A 66 -28.13 -22.26 -2.51
CA ASN A 66 -28.46 -21.40 -3.66
C ASN A 66 -29.08 -20.06 -3.20
N ASP A 67 -29.96 -20.09 -2.19
CA ASP A 67 -30.54 -18.86 -1.64
C ASP A 67 -29.50 -18.03 -0.89
N ALA A 68 -28.62 -18.70 -0.14
CA ALA A 68 -27.50 -18.05 0.54
C ALA A 68 -26.53 -17.40 -0.45
N TYR A 69 -26.27 -18.04 -1.60
CA TYR A 69 -25.47 -17.46 -2.68
C TYR A 69 -26.10 -16.18 -3.25
N ALA A 70 -27.41 -16.21 -3.50
CA ALA A 70 -28.13 -15.05 -4.05
C ALA A 70 -28.10 -13.85 -3.11
N ASP A 71 -28.18 -14.09 -1.78
CA ASP A 71 -28.04 -13.04 -0.78
C ASP A 71 -26.61 -12.48 -0.71
N ALA A 72 -25.61 -13.36 -0.69
CA ALA A 72 -24.21 -12.96 -0.64
C ALA A 72 -23.77 -12.20 -1.93
N ALA A 73 -24.39 -12.49 -3.08
CA ALA A 73 -24.12 -11.84 -4.35
C ALA A 73 -24.59 -10.37 -4.42
N GLN A 74 -25.38 -9.90 -3.44
CA GLN A 74 -25.81 -8.51 -3.37
C GLN A 74 -24.73 -7.58 -2.80
N GLU A 75 -23.72 -8.14 -2.14
CA GLU A 75 -22.61 -7.39 -1.56
C GLU A 75 -21.34 -7.52 -2.41
N ASP A 76 -20.66 -6.38 -2.58
CA ASP A 76 -19.44 -6.25 -3.39
C ASP A 76 -18.26 -5.86 -2.47
N ASN A 77 -17.87 -6.78 -1.59
CA ASN A 77 -16.71 -6.64 -0.72
C ASN A 77 -15.88 -7.93 -0.67
N ALA A 78 -14.69 -7.86 -0.09
CA ALA A 78 -13.74 -8.96 -0.09
C ALA A 78 -14.26 -10.22 0.67
N ALA A 79 -15.00 -10.04 1.76
CA ALA A 79 -15.57 -11.17 2.51
C ALA A 79 -16.75 -11.80 1.76
N ALA A 80 -17.53 -10.99 1.05
CA ALA A 80 -18.61 -11.47 0.19
C ALA A 80 -18.06 -12.32 -0.98
N PHE A 81 -16.94 -11.90 -1.59
CA PHE A 81 -16.28 -12.68 -2.63
C PHE A 81 -15.90 -14.09 -2.13
N VAL A 82 -15.23 -14.18 -0.98
CA VAL A 82 -14.82 -15.48 -0.42
C VAL A 82 -16.04 -16.31 0.00
N ALA A 83 -17.06 -15.67 0.59
CA ALA A 83 -18.31 -16.31 0.95
C ALA A 83 -19.04 -16.90 -0.28
N GLN A 84 -19.15 -16.14 -1.37
CA GLN A 84 -19.77 -16.58 -2.61
C GLN A 84 -19.08 -17.82 -3.19
N GLU A 85 -17.74 -17.82 -3.23
CA GLU A 85 -16.98 -18.97 -3.75
C GLU A 85 -17.17 -20.23 -2.90
N GLY A 86 -17.15 -20.10 -1.56
CA GLY A 86 -17.41 -21.23 -0.66
C GLY A 86 -18.84 -21.75 -0.77
N ILE A 87 -19.84 -20.85 -0.73
CA ILE A 87 -21.25 -21.20 -0.83
C ILE A 87 -21.57 -21.87 -2.18
N ARG A 88 -20.98 -21.36 -3.27
CA ARG A 88 -21.11 -21.96 -4.59
C ARG A 88 -20.52 -23.37 -4.64
N ALA A 89 -19.33 -23.57 -4.09
CA ALA A 89 -18.72 -24.91 -4.03
C ALA A 89 -19.59 -25.90 -3.24
N ALA A 90 -20.16 -25.45 -2.10
CA ALA A 90 -21.08 -26.26 -1.31
C ALA A 90 -22.37 -26.61 -2.07
N ALA A 91 -22.94 -25.65 -2.83
CA ALA A 91 -24.11 -25.89 -3.67
C ALA A 91 -23.85 -26.89 -4.80
N GLU A 92 -22.66 -26.89 -5.36
CA GLU A 92 -22.24 -27.77 -6.44
C GLU A 92 -21.72 -29.14 -5.94
N GLY A 93 -21.66 -29.36 -4.63
CA GLY A 93 -21.10 -30.59 -4.03
C GLY A 93 -19.58 -30.75 -4.21
N LYS A 94 -18.87 -29.63 -4.40
CA LYS A 94 -17.41 -29.58 -4.47
C LYS A 94 -16.80 -29.47 -3.08
N ASP A 95 -15.48 -29.65 -3.01
CA ASP A 95 -14.74 -29.46 -1.75
C ASP A 95 -14.82 -28.01 -1.29
N LEU A 96 -15.63 -27.80 -0.24
CA LEU A 96 -15.87 -26.50 0.36
C LEU A 96 -14.57 -25.89 0.91
N ARG A 97 -13.76 -26.69 1.55
CA ARG A 97 -12.52 -26.20 2.19
C ARG A 97 -11.52 -25.74 1.14
N LEU A 98 -11.31 -26.53 0.10
CA LEU A 98 -10.42 -26.16 -1.00
C LEU A 98 -10.89 -24.87 -1.71
N ALA A 99 -12.20 -24.69 -1.88
CA ALA A 99 -12.76 -23.49 -2.49
C ALA A 99 -12.52 -22.25 -1.62
N LEU A 100 -12.77 -22.35 -0.31
CA LEU A 100 -12.54 -21.24 0.64
C LEU A 100 -11.05 -20.89 0.74
N ASP A 101 -10.15 -21.88 0.87
CA ASP A 101 -8.70 -21.66 0.93
C ASP A 101 -8.18 -20.99 -0.37
N THR A 102 -8.71 -21.38 -1.53
CA THR A 102 -8.35 -20.79 -2.82
C THR A 102 -8.85 -19.34 -2.94
N ALA A 103 -10.09 -19.09 -2.56
CA ALA A 103 -10.70 -17.76 -2.59
C ALA A 103 -10.00 -16.82 -1.60
N TYR A 104 -9.69 -17.29 -0.39
CA TYR A 104 -8.90 -16.55 0.59
C TYR A 104 -7.53 -16.16 0.04
N SER A 105 -6.81 -17.14 -0.53
CA SER A 105 -5.47 -16.90 -1.09
C SER A 105 -5.49 -15.87 -2.21
N THR A 106 -6.52 -15.91 -3.07
CA THR A 106 -6.74 -14.95 -4.15
C THR A 106 -7.00 -13.55 -3.59
N ALA A 107 -7.96 -13.42 -2.66
CA ALA A 107 -8.27 -12.15 -2.02
C ALA A 107 -7.06 -11.58 -1.27
N ALA A 108 -6.32 -12.41 -0.54
CA ALA A 108 -5.12 -11.99 0.17
C ALA A 108 -4.00 -11.51 -0.76
N ALA A 109 -3.83 -12.15 -1.93
CA ALA A 109 -2.87 -11.72 -2.94
C ALA A 109 -3.24 -10.33 -3.52
N GLU A 110 -4.51 -10.10 -3.83
CA GLU A 110 -5.00 -8.81 -4.33
C GLU A 110 -4.87 -7.69 -3.27
N LEU A 111 -5.18 -7.99 -2.01
CA LEU A 111 -5.03 -7.05 -0.90
C LEU A 111 -3.57 -6.65 -0.69
N ARG A 112 -2.62 -7.58 -0.79
CA ARG A 112 -1.18 -7.34 -0.63
C ARG A 112 -0.53 -6.66 -1.84
N ALA A 113 -1.18 -6.68 -2.99
CA ALA A 113 -0.62 -6.08 -4.20
C ALA A 113 -0.26 -4.61 -3.96
N HIS A 114 0.86 -4.17 -4.53
CA HIS A 114 1.45 -2.82 -4.46
C HIS A 114 1.97 -2.38 -3.06
N LEU A 115 1.61 -3.02 -1.94
CA LEU A 115 2.19 -2.70 -0.62
C LEU A 115 3.70 -2.96 -0.58
N ASN A 116 4.18 -3.98 -1.29
CA ASN A 116 5.61 -4.28 -1.40
C ASN A 116 6.39 -3.13 -2.05
N TYR A 117 5.81 -2.44 -3.03
CA TYR A 117 6.45 -1.26 -3.65
C TYR A 117 6.55 -0.10 -2.67
N LEU A 118 5.52 0.13 -1.84
CA LEU A 118 5.59 1.14 -0.78
C LEU A 118 6.68 0.80 0.24
N SER A 119 6.76 -0.44 0.69
CA SER A 119 7.81 -0.91 1.59
C SER A 119 9.21 -0.72 1.01
N MET A 120 9.38 -0.99 -0.28
CA MET A 120 10.64 -0.74 -1.00
C MET A 120 10.98 0.76 -1.02
N ILE A 121 10.02 1.64 -1.32
CA ILE A 121 10.23 3.09 -1.34
C ILE A 121 10.62 3.61 0.05
N VAL A 122 9.99 3.13 1.12
CA VAL A 122 10.33 3.47 2.50
C VAL A 122 11.82 3.23 2.78
N THR A 123 12.35 2.12 2.29
CA THR A 123 13.75 1.74 2.51
C THR A 123 14.71 2.45 1.55
N LEU A 124 14.32 2.56 0.27
CA LEU A 124 15.20 3.14 -0.77
C LEU A 124 15.35 4.66 -0.64
N SER A 125 14.29 5.38 -0.25
CA SER A 125 14.33 6.84 -0.26
C SER A 125 15.40 7.43 0.67
N PRO A 126 15.59 6.94 1.93
CA PRO A 126 16.70 7.40 2.77
C PRO A 126 18.06 7.04 2.20
N LEU A 127 18.21 5.86 1.56
CA LEU A 127 19.46 5.42 0.93
C LEU A 127 19.81 6.30 -0.27
N LEU A 128 18.81 6.70 -1.07
CA LEU A 128 18.99 7.67 -2.15
C LEU A 128 19.41 9.04 -1.59
N GLY A 129 18.79 9.49 -0.50
CA GLY A 129 19.20 10.71 0.19
C GLY A 129 20.66 10.66 0.68
N LEU A 130 21.08 9.55 1.27
CA LEU A 130 22.47 9.31 1.67
C LEU A 130 23.42 9.28 0.45
N LEU A 131 23.01 8.65 -0.64
CA LEU A 131 23.78 8.67 -1.89
C LEU A 131 23.96 10.11 -2.39
N GLY A 132 22.94 10.95 -2.24
CA GLY A 132 23.01 12.39 -2.56
C GLY A 132 24.09 13.11 -1.73
N THR A 133 24.21 12.80 -0.44
CA THR A 133 25.29 13.41 0.36
C THR A 133 26.68 12.98 -0.07
N ILE A 134 26.86 11.70 -0.39
CA ILE A 134 28.15 11.20 -0.87
C ILE A 134 28.51 11.86 -2.20
N ALA A 135 27.59 11.91 -3.16
CA ALA A 135 27.83 12.51 -4.46
C ALA A 135 28.11 14.02 -4.36
N GLY A 136 27.34 14.75 -3.55
CA GLY A 136 27.51 16.19 -3.32
C GLY A 136 28.85 16.52 -2.66
N MET A 137 29.27 15.74 -1.68
CA MET A 137 30.61 15.93 -1.05
C MET A 137 31.75 15.62 -2.02
N ILE A 138 31.67 14.53 -2.81
CA ILE A 138 32.70 14.20 -3.82
C ILE A 138 32.83 15.37 -4.81
N SER A 139 31.71 15.88 -5.32
CA SER A 139 31.70 17.01 -6.25
C SER A 139 32.35 18.26 -5.62
N SER A 140 32.04 18.56 -4.36
CA SER A 140 32.62 19.70 -3.63
C SER A 140 34.12 19.61 -3.49
N PHE A 141 34.65 18.44 -3.15
CA PHE A 141 36.10 18.25 -3.03
C PHE A 141 36.80 18.32 -4.38
N GLN A 142 36.19 17.88 -5.47
CA GLN A 142 36.75 18.03 -6.82
C GLN A 142 36.86 19.50 -7.22
N ILE A 143 35.80 20.31 -6.98
CA ILE A 143 35.81 21.74 -7.28
C ILE A 143 36.85 22.49 -6.43
N PHE A 144 36.95 22.15 -5.15
CA PHE A 144 37.94 22.76 -4.23
C PHE A 144 39.37 22.53 -4.72
N ASN A 145 39.69 21.34 -5.18
CA ASN A 145 41.02 21.03 -5.73
C ASN A 145 41.34 21.80 -7.02
N LEU A 146 40.31 22.09 -7.84
CA LEU A 146 40.47 22.82 -9.09
C LEU A 146 40.55 24.34 -8.90
N GLN A 147 39.90 24.88 -7.90
CA GLN A 147 39.78 26.33 -7.65
C GLN A 147 40.77 26.87 -6.59
N ALA A 148 41.90 26.20 -6.39
CA ALA A 148 42.98 26.64 -5.51
C ALA A 148 42.51 27.06 -4.08
N GLY A 149 41.58 26.30 -3.48
CA GLY A 149 41.27 26.41 -2.09
C GLY A 149 40.24 27.47 -1.69
N GLN A 150 39.29 27.82 -2.56
CA GLN A 150 38.20 28.73 -2.19
C GLN A 150 37.16 28.04 -1.29
N PRO A 151 36.99 28.47 0.01
CA PRO A 151 36.09 27.81 0.95
C PRO A 151 34.60 27.81 0.54
N MET A 152 34.19 28.83 -0.23
CA MET A 152 32.81 28.96 -0.74
C MET A 152 32.36 27.78 -1.62
N ALA A 153 33.28 27.16 -2.37
CA ALA A 153 32.96 26.03 -3.24
C ALA A 153 32.57 24.77 -2.43
N ILE A 154 33.15 24.55 -1.26
CA ILE A 154 32.81 23.43 -0.37
C ILE A 154 31.44 23.64 0.25
N THR A 155 31.14 24.85 0.70
CA THR A 155 29.89 25.17 1.43
C THR A 155 28.66 24.92 0.56
N GLY A 156 28.72 25.24 -0.74
CA GLY A 156 27.62 25.00 -1.70
C GLY A 156 27.26 23.53 -1.83
N GLY A 157 28.23 22.67 -2.05
CA GLY A 157 27.97 21.24 -2.25
C GLY A 157 27.59 20.48 -0.96
N ILE A 158 28.03 20.97 0.22
CA ILE A 158 27.51 20.45 1.49
C ILE A 158 26.02 20.79 1.63
N GLY A 159 25.62 22.02 1.25
CA GLY A 159 24.22 22.42 1.24
C GLY A 159 23.37 21.53 0.34
N GLU A 160 23.84 21.28 -0.90
CA GLU A 160 23.20 20.36 -1.85
C GLU A 160 23.01 18.95 -1.24
N ALA A 161 24.06 18.41 -0.64
CA ALA A 161 24.06 17.12 0.01
C ALA A 161 23.00 17.00 1.12
N LEU A 162 22.90 18.00 1.99
CA LEU A 162 21.94 18.04 3.10
C LEU A 162 20.49 18.12 2.59
N ILE A 163 20.23 18.88 1.53
CA ILE A 163 18.91 18.97 0.90
C ILE A 163 18.47 17.59 0.37
N ALA A 164 19.35 16.87 -0.31
CA ALA A 164 19.05 15.53 -0.84
C ALA A 164 18.67 14.55 0.28
N THR A 165 19.40 14.57 1.40
CA THR A 165 19.08 13.71 2.56
C THR A 165 17.75 14.08 3.21
N ALA A 166 17.49 15.36 3.42
CA ALA A 166 16.23 15.83 3.98
C ALA A 166 15.05 15.42 3.08
N ALA A 167 15.17 15.59 1.77
CA ALA A 167 14.17 15.17 0.79
C ALA A 167 13.93 13.65 0.84
N GLY A 168 14.99 12.84 0.89
CA GLY A 168 14.90 11.38 0.99
C GLY A 168 14.15 10.93 2.24
N LEU A 169 14.42 11.56 3.39
CA LEU A 169 13.70 11.28 4.64
C LEU A 169 12.22 11.70 4.56
N CYS A 170 11.91 12.85 3.98
CA CYS A 170 10.52 13.29 3.79
C CYS A 170 9.71 12.30 2.94
N VAL A 171 10.27 11.83 1.81
CA VAL A 171 9.63 10.83 0.94
C VAL A 171 9.44 9.52 1.70
N ALA A 172 10.44 9.07 2.46
CA ALA A 172 10.35 7.83 3.24
C ALA A 172 9.26 7.90 4.32
N ILE A 173 9.18 9.00 5.06
CA ILE A 173 8.15 9.20 6.10
C ILE A 173 6.76 9.20 5.47
N PHE A 174 6.57 9.89 4.35
CA PHE A 174 5.30 9.90 3.64
C PHE A 174 4.91 8.49 3.16
N ALA A 175 5.83 7.76 2.52
CA ALA A 175 5.59 6.39 2.07
C ALA A 175 5.31 5.44 3.25
N LEU A 176 5.99 5.60 4.39
CA LEU A 176 5.78 4.80 5.60
C LEU A 176 4.38 5.00 6.18
N ILE A 177 3.91 6.24 6.26
CA ILE A 177 2.56 6.55 6.74
C ILE A 177 1.52 5.87 5.84
N VAL A 178 1.64 6.02 4.51
CA VAL A 178 0.72 5.41 3.55
C VAL A 178 0.75 3.89 3.66
N HIS A 179 1.95 3.28 3.72
CA HIS A 179 2.14 1.84 3.88
C HIS A 179 1.46 1.31 5.16
N THR A 180 1.71 1.96 6.30
CA THR A 180 1.18 1.52 7.60
C THR A 180 -0.35 1.59 7.64
N VAL A 181 -0.94 2.67 7.12
CA VAL A 181 -2.40 2.81 7.04
C VAL A 181 -3.03 1.73 6.16
N PHE A 182 -2.40 1.38 5.04
CA PHE A 182 -2.94 0.35 4.16
C PHE A 182 -2.68 -1.07 4.66
N ALA A 183 -1.55 -1.32 5.33
CA ALA A 183 -1.28 -2.59 5.99
C ALA A 183 -2.34 -2.89 7.06
N GLN A 184 -2.68 -1.89 7.89
CA GLN A 184 -3.75 -2.04 8.89
C GLN A 184 -5.11 -2.33 8.24
N LYS A 185 -5.48 -1.59 7.17
CA LYS A 185 -6.75 -1.86 6.45
C LYS A 185 -6.79 -3.25 5.83
N MET A 186 -5.68 -3.72 5.29
CA MET A 186 -5.56 -5.08 4.77
C MET A 186 -5.80 -6.11 5.86
N ASP A 187 -5.16 -5.95 7.02
CA ASP A 187 -5.31 -6.89 8.15
C ASP A 187 -6.76 -6.91 8.68
N ASP A 188 -7.43 -5.75 8.74
CA ASP A 188 -8.84 -5.66 9.13
C ASP A 188 -9.75 -6.44 8.15
N ILE A 189 -9.50 -6.32 6.84
CA ILE A 189 -10.25 -7.03 5.81
C ILE A 189 -9.97 -8.54 5.86
N LEU A 190 -8.71 -8.95 6.01
CA LEU A 190 -8.34 -10.37 6.13
C LEU A 190 -9.00 -11.02 7.35
N THR A 191 -9.02 -10.33 8.50
CA THR A 191 -9.70 -10.78 9.71
C THR A 191 -11.21 -11.00 9.47
N ALA A 192 -11.85 -10.13 8.70
CA ALA A 192 -13.27 -10.30 8.38
C ALA A 192 -13.50 -11.47 7.40
N ILE A 193 -12.61 -11.68 6.44
CA ILE A 193 -12.64 -12.84 5.54
C ILE A 193 -12.51 -14.13 6.35
N GLU A 194 -11.56 -14.20 7.30
CA GLU A 194 -11.36 -15.36 8.18
C GLU A 194 -12.61 -15.68 9.03
N LYS A 195 -13.30 -14.64 9.53
CA LYS A 195 -14.56 -14.82 10.23
C LYS A 195 -15.65 -15.38 9.32
N ALA A 196 -15.77 -14.87 8.09
CA ALA A 196 -16.73 -15.38 7.12
C ALA A 196 -16.43 -16.84 6.76
N ASP A 197 -15.17 -17.20 6.51
CA ASP A 197 -14.72 -18.57 6.28
C ASP A 197 -15.11 -19.50 7.45
N ALA A 198 -14.80 -19.11 8.68
CA ALA A 198 -15.13 -19.90 9.87
C ALA A 198 -16.65 -20.16 9.99
N ILE A 199 -17.50 -19.18 9.66
CA ILE A 199 -18.95 -19.34 9.67
C ILE A 199 -19.40 -20.35 8.63
N ILE A 200 -18.92 -20.22 7.39
CA ILE A 200 -19.29 -21.10 6.26
C ILE A 200 -18.79 -22.52 6.50
N SER A 201 -17.53 -22.68 6.92
CA SER A 201 -16.93 -23.96 7.25
C SER A 201 -17.66 -24.67 8.40
N SER A 202 -18.14 -23.94 9.41
CA SER A 202 -18.91 -24.50 10.51
C SER A 202 -20.24 -25.07 10.04
N GLU A 203 -20.92 -24.36 9.15
CA GLU A 203 -22.19 -24.80 8.58
C GLU A 203 -22.02 -25.96 7.59
N GLY A 204 -20.96 -25.95 6.77
CA GLY A 204 -20.61 -27.10 5.91
C GLY A 204 -20.47 -28.38 6.71
N ARG A 205 -19.69 -28.34 7.81
CA ARG A 205 -19.56 -29.48 8.73
C ARG A 205 -20.90 -29.92 9.33
N ARG A 206 -21.76 -28.98 9.70
CA ARG A 206 -23.10 -29.31 10.22
C ARG A 206 -23.97 -30.02 9.20
N ARG A 207 -23.82 -29.72 7.91
CA ARG A 207 -24.56 -30.33 6.79
C ARG A 207 -23.87 -31.58 6.22
N GLY A 208 -22.70 -31.98 6.76
CA GLY A 208 -21.96 -33.19 6.34
C GLY A 208 -21.12 -32.99 5.07
N ILE A 209 -20.68 -31.78 4.82
CA ILE A 209 -19.81 -31.41 3.70
C ILE A 209 -18.41 -31.03 4.22
#